data_90ccb09683c9d025bd8afcfdd946084f
#
_entry.id   90ccb09683c9d025bd8afcfdd946084f
#
_cell.length_a   1.000
_cell.length_b   1.000
_cell.length_c   1.000
_cell.angle_alpha   90.00
_cell.angle_beta   90.00
_cell.angle_gamma   90.00
#
_symmetry.space_group_name_H-M   'P 1'
#
loop_
_entity.id
_entity.type
_entity.pdbx_description
1 polymer ?
#
loop_
_entity_poly.entity_id
_entity_poly.type
_entity_poly.pdbx_seq_one_letter_code
_entity_poly.pdbx_strand_id
1 'polypeptide(L)'
;EGVEIPNQPKMNMGQTIVEMIQKSSASTKDKDPAVKWVEVDSMEAVQKGLDNQKYYAALVIPKDFSPKQASLRTPAPSAPEVQIFINQGMNTAASTMAGQVLNGVVDNVNNTVRKQLLDGFEKQGATLTAKQAASLAVPIAKKVTNVNETGTNSANGNAPVSLFQPLWMASLASAAIIFISISKMPIRTRKEKLVTKAGQILMGAVVALVIGFGFTWIAAGLVGLNIPNFMDTALFLSISAFSFFLMISAVFSLVGIRGIAVFVLLLFF
;
A
#
# COMPACT_ATOMS: atom_id res chain seq x y z
N GLU A 1 -22.76 -20.68 -0.09
CA GLU A 1 -23.83 -21.67 0.07
C GLU A 1 -24.19 -22.23 -1.29
N GLY A 2 -24.23 -23.57 -1.41
CA GLY A 2 -24.44 -24.24 -2.69
C GLY A 2 -25.90 -24.21 -3.13
N VAL A 3 -26.12 -24.34 -4.44
CA VAL A 3 -27.46 -24.49 -5.05
C VAL A 3 -27.81 -25.95 -5.13
N GLU A 4 -29.02 -26.32 -4.68
CA GLU A 4 -29.60 -27.64 -4.87
C GLU A 4 -30.29 -27.69 -6.24
N ILE A 5 -29.74 -28.48 -7.15
CA ILE A 5 -30.41 -28.80 -8.42
C ILE A 5 -31.01 -30.17 -8.26
N PRO A 6 -32.31 -30.38 -8.61
CA PRO A 6 -32.96 -31.70 -8.51
C PRO A 6 -32.10 -32.74 -9.23
N ASN A 7 -31.79 -33.86 -8.56
CA ASN A 7 -30.97 -34.98 -9.04
C ASN A 7 -29.48 -34.70 -9.27
N GLN A 8 -28.92 -33.64 -8.70
CA GLN A 8 -27.47 -33.38 -8.71
C GLN A 8 -26.96 -33.11 -7.28
N PRO A 9 -25.68 -33.46 -6.96
CA PRO A 9 -25.10 -33.11 -5.68
C PRO A 9 -25.07 -31.59 -5.53
N LYS A 10 -25.26 -31.10 -4.31
CA LYS A 10 -25.22 -29.68 -3.96
C LYS A 10 -23.93 -29.06 -4.48
N MET A 11 -24.00 -28.23 -5.52
CA MET A 11 -22.85 -27.60 -6.14
C MET A 11 -22.56 -26.26 -5.49
N ASN A 12 -21.44 -26.15 -4.79
CA ASN A 12 -20.93 -24.88 -4.30
C ASN A 12 -19.89 -24.35 -5.30
N MET A 13 -20.33 -23.50 -6.21
CA MET A 13 -19.48 -22.97 -7.28
C MET A 13 -18.42 -21.98 -6.74
N GLY A 14 -18.72 -21.30 -5.63
CA GLY A 14 -17.74 -20.48 -4.94
C GLY A 14 -16.58 -21.31 -4.40
N GLN A 15 -16.87 -22.44 -3.77
CA GLN A 15 -15.85 -23.37 -3.28
C GLN A 15 -14.99 -23.94 -4.43
N THR A 16 -15.60 -24.25 -5.57
CA THR A 16 -14.89 -24.71 -6.77
C THR A 16 -13.87 -23.65 -7.26
N ILE A 17 -14.22 -22.37 -7.18
CA ILE A 17 -13.28 -21.27 -7.51
C ILE A 17 -12.13 -21.22 -6.52
N VAL A 18 -12.40 -21.31 -5.22
CA VAL A 18 -11.36 -21.35 -4.18
C VAL A 18 -10.40 -22.51 -4.43
N GLU A 19 -10.91 -23.71 -4.73
CA GLU A 19 -10.07 -24.86 -5.05
C GLU A 19 -9.24 -24.69 -6.33
N MET A 20 -9.80 -24.06 -7.37
CA MET A 20 -9.04 -23.72 -8.58
C MET A 20 -7.91 -22.73 -8.30
N ILE A 21 -8.16 -21.75 -7.46
CA ILE A 21 -7.16 -20.77 -7.02
C ILE A 21 -6.03 -21.46 -6.25
N GLN A 22 -6.37 -22.30 -5.28
CA GLN A 22 -5.41 -23.03 -4.48
C GLN A 22 -4.56 -23.98 -5.34
N LYS A 23 -5.17 -24.70 -6.29
CA LYS A 23 -4.46 -25.58 -7.23
C LYS A 23 -3.55 -24.82 -8.17
N SER A 24 -3.96 -23.65 -8.68
CA SER A 24 -3.12 -22.84 -9.56
C SER A 24 -1.87 -22.33 -8.85
N SER A 25 -1.98 -22.04 -7.56
CA SER A 25 -0.87 -21.60 -6.71
C SER A 25 0.09 -22.72 -6.36
N ALA A 26 -0.40 -23.97 -6.22
CA ALA A 26 0.40 -25.14 -5.90
C ALA A 26 1.19 -25.71 -7.11
N SER A 27 0.78 -25.37 -8.34
CA SER A 27 1.43 -25.88 -9.56
C SER A 27 2.68 -25.13 -9.99
N THR A 28 2.98 -23.99 -9.36
CA THR A 28 4.28 -23.32 -9.55
C THR A 28 5.35 -24.13 -8.81
N LYS A 29 6.25 -24.77 -9.56
CA LYS A 29 7.38 -25.57 -9.04
C LYS A 29 8.43 -24.77 -8.26
N ASP A 30 8.25 -23.47 -8.08
CA ASP A 30 9.10 -22.62 -7.27
C ASP A 30 8.80 -22.82 -5.78
N LYS A 31 9.86 -22.92 -5.00
CA LYS A 31 9.81 -23.15 -3.55
C LYS A 31 9.08 -22.07 -2.75
N ASP A 32 8.92 -20.88 -3.33
CA ASP A 32 8.18 -19.76 -2.73
C ASP A 32 7.11 -19.26 -3.72
N PRO A 33 5.82 -19.50 -3.44
CA PRO A 33 4.74 -18.99 -4.28
C PRO A 33 4.72 -17.45 -4.24
N ALA A 34 4.53 -16.82 -5.40
CA ALA A 34 4.47 -15.36 -5.54
C ALA A 34 3.35 -14.71 -4.66
N VAL A 35 2.33 -15.48 -4.31
CA VAL A 35 1.22 -15.07 -3.46
C VAL A 35 0.87 -16.16 -2.46
N LYS A 36 0.82 -15.79 -1.18
CA LYS A 36 0.31 -16.66 -0.11
C LYS A 36 -1.17 -16.37 0.11
N TRP A 37 -2.01 -17.37 -0.08
CA TRP A 37 -3.44 -17.28 0.15
C TRP A 37 -3.79 -17.58 1.60
N VAL A 38 -4.73 -16.81 2.13
CA VAL A 38 -5.31 -17.01 3.47
C VAL A 38 -6.83 -16.98 3.32
N GLU A 39 -7.50 -18.05 3.70
CA GLU A 39 -8.95 -18.12 3.72
C GLU A 39 -9.48 -17.42 4.97
N VAL A 40 -10.58 -16.68 4.81
CA VAL A 40 -11.20 -15.86 5.87
C VAL A 40 -12.71 -15.99 5.78
N ASP A 41 -13.36 -16.21 6.92
CA ASP A 41 -14.78 -16.63 6.97
C ASP A 41 -15.79 -15.48 6.86
N SER A 42 -15.37 -14.22 6.97
CA SER A 42 -16.30 -13.09 6.97
C SER A 42 -15.74 -11.83 6.32
N MET A 43 -16.63 -10.98 5.79
CA MET A 43 -16.26 -9.68 5.23
C MET A 43 -15.67 -8.76 6.29
N GLU A 44 -16.13 -8.86 7.54
CA GLU A 44 -15.57 -8.08 8.66
C GLU A 44 -14.11 -8.45 8.93
N ALA A 45 -13.78 -9.75 8.91
CA ALA A 45 -12.41 -10.22 9.06
C ALA A 45 -11.51 -9.80 7.88
N VAL A 46 -12.06 -9.77 6.66
CA VAL A 46 -11.38 -9.22 5.46
C VAL A 46 -11.06 -7.75 5.68
N GLN A 47 -12.06 -6.93 6.03
CA GLN A 47 -11.89 -5.50 6.24
C GLN A 47 -10.86 -5.21 7.34
N LYS A 48 -11.00 -5.87 8.49
CA LYS A 48 -10.04 -5.76 9.60
C LYS A 48 -8.61 -6.14 9.19
N GLY A 49 -8.46 -7.17 8.36
CA GLY A 49 -7.16 -7.60 7.85
C GLY A 49 -6.54 -6.60 6.89
N LEU A 50 -7.35 -5.94 6.04
CA LEU A 50 -6.91 -4.88 5.14
C LEU A 50 -6.50 -3.62 5.93
N ASP A 51 -7.32 -3.20 6.91
CA ASP A 51 -7.07 -2.01 7.73
C ASP A 51 -5.84 -2.17 8.64
N ASN A 52 -5.61 -3.37 9.15
CA ASN A 52 -4.42 -3.71 9.95
C ASN A 52 -3.19 -4.07 9.10
N GLN A 53 -3.20 -3.78 7.80
CA GLN A 53 -2.08 -4.04 6.87
C GLN A 53 -1.62 -5.51 6.84
N LYS A 54 -2.53 -6.44 7.12
CA LYS A 54 -2.25 -7.88 7.11
C LYS A 54 -2.33 -8.47 5.70
N TYR A 55 -3.20 -7.90 4.84
CA TYR A 55 -3.44 -8.36 3.47
C TYR A 55 -3.19 -7.24 2.47
N TYR A 56 -2.47 -7.56 1.38
CA TYR A 56 -2.23 -6.66 0.24
C TYR A 56 -3.46 -6.52 -0.65
N ALA A 57 -4.25 -7.57 -0.75
CA ALA A 57 -5.49 -7.59 -1.50
C ALA A 57 -6.41 -8.70 -0.98
N ALA A 58 -7.68 -8.65 -1.32
CA ALA A 58 -8.65 -9.68 -1.00
C ALA A 58 -9.59 -9.94 -2.17
N LEU A 59 -9.99 -11.21 -2.35
CA LEU A 59 -11.03 -11.65 -3.26
C LEU A 59 -12.22 -12.12 -2.44
N VAL A 60 -13.37 -11.51 -2.66
CA VAL A 60 -14.61 -11.85 -1.96
C VAL A 60 -15.60 -12.44 -2.96
N ILE A 61 -16.10 -13.62 -2.65
CA ILE A 61 -17.15 -14.31 -3.40
C ILE A 61 -18.44 -14.16 -2.61
N PRO A 62 -19.45 -13.38 -3.09
CA PRO A 62 -20.70 -13.17 -2.38
C PRO A 62 -21.54 -14.44 -2.26
N LYS A 63 -22.44 -14.48 -1.27
CA LYS A 63 -23.32 -15.64 -1.01
C LYS A 63 -24.26 -15.97 -2.17
N ASP A 64 -24.64 -14.98 -2.96
CA ASP A 64 -25.51 -15.11 -4.13
C ASP A 64 -24.77 -15.53 -5.41
N PHE A 65 -23.46 -15.81 -5.31
CA PHE A 65 -22.64 -16.18 -6.46
C PHE A 65 -23.13 -17.46 -7.14
N SER A 66 -23.32 -18.56 -6.40
CA SER A 66 -23.74 -19.84 -6.95
C SER A 66 -25.13 -19.80 -7.59
N PRO A 67 -26.17 -19.19 -6.97
CA PRO A 67 -27.49 -18.99 -7.61
C PRO A 67 -27.38 -18.19 -8.91
N LYS A 68 -26.64 -17.09 -8.93
CA LYS A 68 -26.45 -16.26 -10.12
C LYS A 68 -25.72 -17.02 -11.23
N GLN A 69 -24.68 -17.76 -10.89
CA GLN A 69 -23.95 -18.56 -11.86
C GLN A 69 -24.83 -19.66 -12.48
N ALA A 70 -25.65 -20.31 -11.66
CA ALA A 70 -26.64 -21.30 -12.17
C ALA A 70 -27.65 -20.66 -13.13
N SER A 71 -28.05 -19.40 -12.89
CA SER A 71 -28.98 -18.67 -13.74
C SER A 71 -28.44 -18.40 -15.15
N LEU A 72 -27.10 -18.43 -15.38
CA LEU A 72 -26.52 -18.24 -16.71
C LEU A 72 -26.97 -19.26 -17.74
N ARG A 73 -27.49 -20.41 -17.28
CA ARG A 73 -28.09 -21.47 -18.13
C ARG A 73 -29.56 -21.24 -18.42
N THR A 74 -30.20 -20.27 -17.80
CA THR A 74 -31.63 -19.98 -17.95
C THR A 74 -31.87 -18.88 -19.00
N PRO A 75 -33.10 -18.72 -19.51
CA PRO A 75 -33.47 -17.63 -20.43
C PRO A 75 -33.31 -16.22 -19.82
N ALA A 76 -33.28 -16.11 -18.48
CA ALA A 76 -33.09 -14.85 -17.75
C ALA A 76 -31.78 -14.88 -16.92
N PRO A 77 -30.61 -14.80 -17.57
CA PRO A 77 -29.36 -14.90 -16.90
C PRO A 77 -29.06 -13.65 -16.06
N SER A 78 -28.46 -13.86 -14.88
CA SER A 78 -27.90 -12.80 -14.03
C SER A 78 -26.44 -13.14 -13.73
N ALA A 79 -25.52 -12.32 -14.21
CA ALA A 79 -24.10 -12.56 -14.00
C ALA A 79 -23.74 -12.45 -12.50
N PRO A 80 -23.06 -13.44 -11.91
CA PRO A 80 -22.48 -13.32 -10.58
C PRO A 80 -21.37 -12.26 -10.59
N GLU A 81 -21.16 -11.63 -9.43
CA GLU A 81 -20.09 -10.64 -9.24
C GLU A 81 -19.10 -11.14 -8.19
N VAL A 82 -17.83 -10.95 -8.42
CA VAL A 82 -16.79 -11.09 -7.41
C VAL A 82 -16.21 -9.72 -7.09
N GLN A 83 -15.81 -9.51 -5.83
CA GLN A 83 -15.26 -8.25 -5.38
C GLN A 83 -13.76 -8.43 -5.10
N ILE A 84 -12.95 -7.54 -5.67
CA ILE A 84 -11.51 -7.49 -5.48
C ILE A 84 -11.20 -6.21 -4.72
N PHE A 85 -10.60 -6.35 -3.54
CA PHE A 85 -10.11 -5.24 -2.75
C PHE A 85 -8.59 -5.16 -2.87
N ILE A 86 -8.05 -3.98 -3.18
CA ILE A 86 -6.60 -3.73 -3.31
C ILE A 86 -6.21 -2.72 -2.23
N ASN A 87 -5.31 -3.10 -1.32
CA ASN A 87 -4.90 -2.28 -0.21
C ASN A 87 -3.79 -1.31 -0.62
N GLN A 88 -4.13 -0.07 -0.91
CA GLN A 88 -3.16 0.96 -1.29
C GLN A 88 -2.36 1.51 -0.09
N GLY A 89 -2.81 1.29 1.14
CA GLY A 89 -2.11 1.71 2.36
C GLY A 89 -0.87 0.87 2.71
N MET A 90 -0.57 -0.14 1.90
CA MET A 90 0.63 -0.97 2.02
C MET A 90 1.66 -0.62 0.94
N ASN A 91 2.67 -1.48 0.72
CA ASN A 91 3.62 -1.29 -0.38
C ASN A 91 2.90 -1.31 -1.73
N THR A 92 2.92 -0.20 -2.45
CA THR A 92 2.17 0.01 -3.69
C THR A 92 2.52 -1.02 -4.77
N ALA A 93 3.81 -1.36 -4.92
CA ALA A 93 4.24 -2.35 -5.92
C ALA A 93 3.65 -3.73 -5.59
N ALA A 94 3.74 -4.17 -4.33
CA ALA A 94 3.18 -5.45 -3.88
C ALA A 94 1.65 -5.48 -3.98
N SER A 95 0.97 -4.39 -3.62
CA SER A 95 -0.50 -4.28 -3.74
C SER A 95 -0.96 -4.32 -5.20
N THR A 96 -0.25 -3.63 -6.09
CA THR A 96 -0.51 -3.67 -7.53
C THR A 96 -0.32 -5.07 -8.09
N MET A 97 0.78 -5.74 -7.74
CA MET A 97 1.03 -7.13 -8.16
C MET A 97 -0.05 -8.08 -7.64
N ALA A 98 -0.44 -7.96 -6.36
CA ALA A 98 -1.54 -8.75 -5.79
C ALA A 98 -2.84 -8.51 -6.56
N GLY A 99 -3.17 -7.26 -6.86
CA GLY A 99 -4.33 -6.91 -7.69
C GLY A 99 -4.30 -7.50 -9.09
N GLN A 100 -3.13 -7.49 -9.75
CA GLN A 100 -2.95 -8.12 -11.07
C GLN A 100 -3.15 -9.64 -11.01
N VAL A 101 -2.59 -10.30 -9.99
CA VAL A 101 -2.77 -11.74 -9.78
C VAL A 101 -4.24 -12.07 -9.57
N LEU A 102 -4.97 -11.33 -8.71
CA LEU A 102 -6.40 -11.53 -8.47
C LEU A 102 -7.23 -11.34 -9.75
N ASN A 103 -6.95 -10.29 -10.51
CA ASN A 103 -7.61 -10.06 -11.79
C ASN A 103 -7.36 -11.21 -12.76
N GLY A 104 -6.11 -11.66 -12.89
CA GLY A 104 -5.73 -12.78 -13.76
C GLY A 104 -6.41 -14.10 -13.36
N VAL A 105 -6.54 -14.35 -12.07
CA VAL A 105 -7.28 -15.51 -11.54
C VAL A 105 -8.74 -15.46 -11.96
N VAL A 106 -9.42 -14.33 -11.76
CA VAL A 106 -10.84 -14.18 -12.16
C VAL A 106 -11.01 -14.30 -13.68
N ASP A 107 -10.07 -13.79 -14.48
CA ASP A 107 -10.09 -13.94 -15.94
C ASP A 107 -9.94 -15.40 -16.38
N ASN A 108 -9.08 -16.17 -15.72
CA ASN A 108 -8.94 -17.60 -15.98
C ASN A 108 -10.22 -18.36 -15.60
N VAL A 109 -10.84 -18.04 -14.47
CA VAL A 109 -12.12 -18.61 -14.07
C VAL A 109 -13.21 -18.24 -15.08
N ASN A 110 -13.28 -16.98 -15.51
CA ASN A 110 -14.21 -16.52 -16.56
C ASN A 110 -14.09 -17.34 -17.84
N ASN A 111 -12.86 -17.55 -18.31
CA ASN A 111 -12.59 -18.32 -19.52
C ASN A 111 -13.02 -19.77 -19.35
N THR A 112 -12.77 -20.38 -18.19
CA THR A 112 -13.17 -21.77 -17.89
C THR A 112 -14.69 -21.91 -17.83
N VAL A 113 -15.36 -21.01 -17.11
CA VAL A 113 -16.84 -20.99 -16.99
C VAL A 113 -17.48 -20.75 -18.35
N ARG A 114 -16.97 -19.80 -19.13
CA ARG A 114 -17.47 -19.55 -20.51
C ARG A 114 -17.40 -20.81 -21.36
N LYS A 115 -16.24 -21.47 -21.37
CA LYS A 115 -16.05 -22.70 -22.14
C LYS A 115 -17.02 -23.80 -21.70
N GLN A 116 -17.14 -24.03 -20.39
CA GLN A 116 -18.06 -25.03 -19.86
C GLN A 116 -19.53 -24.76 -20.21
N LEU A 117 -19.94 -23.48 -20.19
CA LEU A 117 -21.30 -23.09 -20.57
C LEU A 117 -21.54 -23.29 -22.06
N LEU A 118 -20.61 -22.87 -22.93
CA LEU A 118 -20.70 -23.05 -24.38
C LEU A 118 -20.77 -24.55 -24.74
N ASP A 119 -19.85 -25.35 -24.21
CA ASP A 119 -19.83 -26.81 -24.41
C ASP A 119 -21.16 -27.47 -23.95
N GLY A 120 -21.73 -26.93 -22.85
CA GLY A 120 -23.03 -27.40 -22.35
C GLY A 120 -24.22 -27.07 -23.27
N PHE A 121 -24.26 -25.86 -23.83
CA PHE A 121 -25.26 -25.45 -24.79
C PHE A 121 -25.15 -26.22 -26.13
N GLU A 122 -23.90 -26.38 -26.61
CA GLU A 122 -23.61 -27.14 -27.83
C GLU A 122 -24.12 -28.60 -27.73
N LYS A 123 -23.77 -29.29 -26.64
CA LYS A 123 -24.21 -30.66 -26.37
C LYS A 123 -25.75 -30.85 -26.29
N GLN A 124 -26.43 -29.79 -25.89
CA GLN A 124 -27.89 -29.78 -25.81
C GLN A 124 -28.55 -29.33 -27.12
N GLY A 125 -27.82 -28.94 -28.14
CA GLY A 125 -28.32 -28.36 -29.38
C GLY A 125 -29.15 -27.09 -29.13
N ALA A 126 -28.89 -26.38 -28.03
CA ALA A 126 -29.66 -25.22 -27.61
C ALA A 126 -29.21 -23.95 -28.35
N THR A 127 -30.19 -23.17 -28.81
CA THR A 127 -29.95 -21.81 -29.34
C THR A 127 -29.83 -20.80 -28.18
N LEU A 128 -28.82 -19.95 -28.25
CA LEU A 128 -28.64 -18.89 -27.25
C LEU A 128 -29.56 -17.71 -27.51
N THR A 129 -30.21 -17.21 -26.48
CA THR A 129 -30.86 -15.89 -26.56
C THR A 129 -29.81 -14.75 -26.56
N ALA A 130 -30.18 -13.57 -27.05
CA ALA A 130 -29.29 -12.41 -27.03
C ALA A 130 -28.79 -12.07 -25.61
N LYS A 131 -29.65 -12.25 -24.58
CA LYS A 131 -29.25 -12.03 -23.17
C LYS A 131 -28.25 -13.08 -22.69
N GLN A 132 -28.43 -14.35 -23.05
CA GLN A 132 -27.44 -15.40 -22.73
C GLN A 132 -26.11 -15.16 -23.43
N ALA A 133 -26.12 -14.80 -24.71
CA ALA A 133 -24.89 -14.47 -25.43
C ALA A 133 -24.13 -13.30 -24.80
N ALA A 134 -24.84 -12.24 -24.42
CA ALA A 134 -24.26 -11.09 -23.70
C ALA A 134 -23.64 -11.50 -22.33
N SER A 135 -24.34 -12.35 -21.57
CA SER A 135 -23.83 -12.84 -20.26
C SER A 135 -22.64 -13.78 -20.41
N LEU A 136 -22.53 -14.50 -21.53
CA LEU A 136 -21.38 -15.36 -21.83
C LEU A 136 -20.12 -14.57 -22.21
N ALA A 137 -20.27 -13.32 -22.65
CA ALA A 137 -19.10 -12.47 -22.90
C ALA A 137 -18.28 -12.23 -21.62
N VAL A 138 -18.97 -11.99 -20.49
CA VAL A 138 -18.35 -11.84 -19.16
C VAL A 138 -19.21 -12.62 -18.15
N PRO A 139 -19.00 -13.95 -18.02
CA PRO A 139 -19.82 -14.80 -17.14
C PRO A 139 -19.75 -14.42 -15.66
N ILE A 140 -18.64 -13.82 -15.21
CA ILE A 140 -18.44 -13.34 -13.85
C ILE A 140 -17.98 -11.88 -13.92
N ALA A 141 -18.80 -10.98 -13.37
CA ALA A 141 -18.44 -9.57 -13.27
C ALA A 141 -17.36 -9.36 -12.18
N LYS A 142 -16.46 -8.42 -12.40
CA LYS A 142 -15.44 -8.02 -11.43
C LYS A 142 -15.76 -6.63 -10.91
N LYS A 143 -15.80 -6.46 -9.58
CA LYS A 143 -15.84 -5.16 -8.93
C LYS A 143 -14.53 -4.95 -8.20
N VAL A 144 -13.67 -4.08 -8.74
CA VAL A 144 -12.39 -3.73 -8.12
C VAL A 144 -12.57 -2.47 -7.28
N THR A 145 -12.15 -2.53 -6.03
CA THR A 145 -12.23 -1.42 -5.08
C THR A 145 -10.85 -1.23 -4.44
N ASN A 146 -10.31 -0.04 -4.55
CA ASN A 146 -9.14 0.33 -3.78
C ASN A 146 -9.57 0.68 -2.35
N VAL A 147 -8.83 0.20 -1.36
CA VAL A 147 -9.03 0.52 0.05
C VAL A 147 -7.77 1.14 0.62
N ASN A 148 -7.93 1.91 1.70
CA ASN A 148 -6.83 2.62 2.36
C ASN A 148 -6.05 3.51 1.36
N GLU A 149 -6.81 4.25 0.53
CA GLU A 149 -6.23 5.11 -0.50
C GLU A 149 -5.26 6.13 0.10
N THR A 150 -4.07 6.21 -0.48
CA THR A 150 -3.00 7.10 -0.03
C THR A 150 -3.16 8.55 -0.51
N GLY A 151 -4.23 8.83 -1.27
CA GLY A 151 -4.50 10.15 -1.88
C GLY A 151 -3.73 10.38 -3.18
N THR A 152 -4.25 11.29 -4.00
CA THR A 152 -3.75 11.57 -5.36
C THR A 152 -2.33 12.16 -5.39
N ASN A 153 -1.95 12.91 -4.35
CA ASN A 153 -0.66 13.62 -4.27
C ASN A 153 0.41 12.88 -3.46
N SER A 154 0.14 11.66 -3.02
CA SER A 154 1.02 10.89 -2.14
C SER A 154 2.23 10.23 -2.83
N ALA A 155 2.44 10.47 -4.14
CA ALA A 155 3.42 9.75 -4.95
C ALA A 155 3.25 8.22 -4.80
N ASN A 156 2.02 7.73 -4.90
CA ASN A 156 1.65 6.32 -4.67
C ASN A 156 2.07 5.79 -3.27
N GLY A 157 1.93 6.61 -2.24
CA GLY A 157 2.32 6.26 -0.87
C GLY A 157 3.80 6.48 -0.54
N ASN A 158 4.63 6.96 -1.48
CA ASN A 158 6.06 7.21 -1.26
C ASN A 158 6.36 8.60 -0.68
N ALA A 159 5.35 9.43 -0.41
CA ALA A 159 5.55 10.77 0.15
C ALA A 159 6.44 10.81 1.41
N PRO A 160 6.31 9.89 2.40
CA PRO A 160 7.20 9.88 3.57
C PRO A 160 8.67 9.71 3.19
N VAL A 161 8.98 8.86 2.20
CA VAL A 161 10.35 8.66 1.71
C VAL A 161 10.85 9.92 0.99
N SER A 162 9.99 10.58 0.23
CA SER A 162 10.34 11.82 -0.49
C SER A 162 10.62 12.99 0.46
N LEU A 163 10.08 12.98 1.68
CA LEU A 163 10.35 14.00 2.70
C LEU A 163 11.69 13.80 3.41
N PHE A 164 12.28 12.61 3.35
CA PHE A 164 13.53 12.31 4.03
C PHE A 164 14.70 13.18 3.52
N GLN A 165 14.88 13.24 2.20
CA GLN A 165 16.00 13.96 1.61
C GLN A 165 16.01 15.46 1.93
N PRO A 166 14.90 16.22 1.75
CA PRO A 166 14.89 17.63 2.14
C PRO A 166 15.03 17.83 3.66
N LEU A 167 14.49 16.93 4.49
CA LEU A 167 14.67 16.97 5.94
C LEU A 167 16.14 16.83 6.34
N TRP A 168 16.83 15.86 5.74
CA TRP A 168 18.26 15.65 5.93
C TRP A 168 19.09 16.87 5.51
N MET A 169 18.80 17.41 4.31
CA MET A 169 19.51 18.59 3.79
C MET A 169 19.30 19.83 4.66
N ALA A 170 18.07 20.07 5.14
CA ALA A 170 17.78 21.17 6.03
C ALA A 170 18.50 21.04 7.38
N SER A 171 18.57 19.82 7.93
CA SER A 171 19.31 19.53 9.16
C SER A 171 20.82 19.73 8.99
N LEU A 172 21.36 19.29 7.86
CA LEU A 172 22.78 19.47 7.52
C LEU A 172 23.15 20.97 7.37
N ALA A 173 22.34 21.70 6.61
CA ALA A 173 22.54 23.15 6.41
C ALA A 173 22.47 23.91 7.75
N SER A 174 21.47 23.58 8.57
CA SER A 174 21.29 24.20 9.89
C SER A 174 22.47 23.95 10.81
N ALA A 175 22.95 22.69 10.88
CA ALA A 175 24.10 22.33 11.69
C ALA A 175 25.38 23.05 11.21
N ALA A 176 25.59 23.15 9.89
CA ALA A 176 26.73 23.85 9.31
C ALA A 176 26.70 25.36 9.61
N ILE A 177 25.55 26.01 9.42
CA ILE A 177 25.37 27.45 9.69
C ILE A 177 25.66 27.75 11.16
N ILE A 178 25.07 27.00 12.08
CA ILE A 178 25.24 27.19 13.53
C ILE A 178 26.69 26.91 13.92
N PHE A 179 27.32 25.85 13.38
CA PHE A 179 28.72 25.54 13.65
C PHE A 179 29.66 26.67 13.18
N ILE A 180 29.50 27.17 11.95
CA ILE A 180 30.28 28.27 11.42
C ILE A 180 30.08 29.55 12.25
N SER A 181 28.87 29.84 12.69
CA SER A 181 28.55 31.00 13.51
C SER A 181 29.28 30.92 14.87
N ILE A 182 29.25 29.76 15.52
CA ILE A 182 29.91 29.51 16.79
C ILE A 182 31.44 29.53 16.65
N SER A 183 31.99 29.01 15.56
CA SER A 183 33.44 28.95 15.34
C SER A 183 34.09 30.33 15.24
N LYS A 184 33.33 31.38 14.96
CA LYS A 184 33.80 32.77 14.91
C LYS A 184 33.76 33.46 16.29
N MET A 185 33.18 32.82 17.33
CA MET A 185 33.07 33.42 18.66
C MET A 185 34.42 33.26 19.43
N PRO A 186 34.93 34.31 20.10
CA PRO A 186 36.10 34.21 20.94
C PRO A 186 35.79 33.52 22.26
N ILE A 187 35.87 32.20 22.29
CA ILE A 187 35.60 31.39 23.49
C ILE A 187 36.90 31.09 24.21
N ARG A 188 37.07 31.61 25.43
CA ARG A 188 38.32 31.52 26.18
C ARG A 188 38.23 30.59 27.39
N THR A 189 37.10 30.49 28.03
CA THR A 189 36.93 29.73 29.29
C THR A 189 36.10 28.43 29.09
N ARG A 190 36.27 27.47 30.00
CA ARG A 190 35.45 26.23 30.01
C ARG A 190 33.98 26.54 30.20
N LYS A 191 33.64 27.55 31.01
CA LYS A 191 32.25 27.97 31.22
C LYS A 191 31.60 28.50 29.95
N GLU A 192 32.31 29.36 29.23
CA GLU A 192 31.88 29.87 27.92
C GLU A 192 31.65 28.73 26.91
N LYS A 193 32.55 27.74 26.87
CA LYS A 193 32.36 26.56 26.01
C LYS A 193 31.07 25.79 26.34
N LEU A 194 30.77 25.56 27.63
CA LEU A 194 29.55 24.85 28.03
C LEU A 194 28.30 25.64 27.67
N VAL A 195 28.26 26.94 27.96
CA VAL A 195 27.16 27.84 27.62
C VAL A 195 26.94 27.87 26.11
N THR A 196 27.99 27.98 25.33
CA THR A 196 27.91 27.98 23.85
C THR A 196 27.37 26.65 23.34
N LYS A 197 27.83 25.52 23.89
CA LYS A 197 27.31 24.20 23.51
C LYS A 197 25.85 24.02 23.88
N ALA A 198 25.43 24.46 25.08
CA ALA A 198 24.02 24.45 25.48
C ALA A 198 23.17 25.31 24.55
N GLY A 199 23.65 26.52 24.21
CA GLY A 199 23.04 27.41 23.25
C GLY A 199 22.91 26.80 21.84
N GLN A 200 23.94 26.08 21.38
CA GLN A 200 23.92 25.32 20.12
C GLN A 200 22.82 24.29 20.07
N ILE A 201 22.67 23.50 21.15
CA ILE A 201 21.65 22.47 21.26
C ILE A 201 20.26 23.10 21.30
N LEU A 202 20.07 24.16 22.10
CA LEU A 202 18.80 24.86 22.17
C LEU A 202 18.40 25.47 20.84
N MET A 203 19.32 26.14 20.16
CA MET A 203 19.08 26.68 18.82
C MET A 203 18.74 25.58 17.83
N GLY A 204 19.47 24.45 17.88
CA GLY A 204 19.17 23.28 17.07
C GLY A 204 17.76 22.74 17.30
N ALA A 205 17.29 22.69 18.55
CA ALA A 205 15.93 22.28 18.86
C ALA A 205 14.88 23.25 18.28
N VAL A 206 15.10 24.55 18.41
CA VAL A 206 14.18 25.55 17.81
C VAL A 206 14.13 25.42 16.30
N VAL A 207 15.29 25.30 15.63
CA VAL A 207 15.35 25.14 14.17
C VAL A 207 14.70 23.84 13.74
N ALA A 208 14.90 22.74 14.50
CA ALA A 208 14.26 21.46 14.20
C ALA A 208 12.72 21.53 14.29
N LEU A 209 12.16 22.27 15.25
CA LEU A 209 10.74 22.56 15.33
C LEU A 209 10.24 23.32 14.09
N VAL A 210 10.98 24.38 13.69
CA VAL A 210 10.65 25.14 12.47
C VAL A 210 10.67 24.26 11.23
N ILE A 211 11.65 23.38 11.10
CA ILE A 211 11.78 22.44 9.99
C ILE A 211 10.60 21.45 9.99
N GLY A 212 10.31 20.80 11.12
CA GLY A 212 9.27 19.79 11.20
C GLY A 212 7.87 20.34 10.94
N PHE A 213 7.52 21.46 11.58
CA PHE A 213 6.24 22.14 11.35
C PHE A 213 6.16 22.74 9.95
N GLY A 214 7.23 23.35 9.46
CA GLY A 214 7.32 23.93 8.11
C GLY A 214 7.13 22.88 7.02
N PHE A 215 7.83 21.74 7.11
CA PHE A 215 7.66 20.67 6.13
C PHE A 215 6.28 20.01 6.18
N THR A 216 5.72 19.82 7.38
CA THR A 216 4.36 19.30 7.50
C THR A 216 3.34 20.25 6.88
N TRP A 217 3.50 21.57 7.12
CA TRP A 217 2.66 22.58 6.52
C TRP A 217 2.78 22.63 4.98
N ILE A 218 4.00 22.58 4.45
CA ILE A 218 4.24 22.52 3.01
C ILE A 218 3.62 21.27 2.42
N ALA A 219 3.84 20.10 3.05
CA ALA A 219 3.31 18.83 2.59
C ALA A 219 1.77 18.81 2.55
N ALA A 220 1.13 19.27 3.62
CA ALA A 220 -0.33 19.31 3.70
C ALA A 220 -0.94 20.44 2.86
N GLY A 221 -0.38 21.66 2.96
CA GLY A 221 -0.98 22.88 2.40
C GLY A 221 -0.62 23.14 0.94
N LEU A 222 0.66 22.96 0.55
CA LEU A 222 1.13 23.27 -0.80
C LEU A 222 1.12 22.05 -1.71
N VAL A 223 1.56 20.90 -1.21
CA VAL A 223 1.60 19.64 -1.99
C VAL A 223 0.23 18.96 -1.97
N GLY A 224 -0.60 19.23 -0.96
CA GLY A 224 -1.94 18.64 -0.82
C GLY A 224 -1.89 17.16 -0.39
N LEU A 225 -0.87 16.77 0.39
CA LEU A 225 -0.81 15.44 0.98
C LEU A 225 -1.90 15.30 2.06
N ASN A 226 -2.60 14.17 2.04
CA ASN A 226 -3.51 13.85 3.13
C ASN A 226 -2.69 13.41 4.35
N ILE A 227 -2.56 14.30 5.33
CA ILE A 227 -1.89 14.05 6.62
C ILE A 227 -2.97 13.92 7.70
N PRO A 228 -3.31 12.69 8.14
CA PRO A 228 -4.42 12.46 9.06
C PRO A 228 -4.22 13.15 10.42
N ASN A 229 -2.98 13.23 10.89
CA ASN A 229 -2.64 13.89 12.15
C ASN A 229 -1.45 14.85 11.94
N PHE A 230 -1.77 16.11 11.72
CA PHE A 230 -0.79 17.17 11.47
C PHE A 230 0.23 17.30 12.62
N MET A 231 -0.26 17.32 13.86
CA MET A 231 0.60 17.55 15.04
C MET A 231 1.60 16.44 15.26
N ASP A 232 1.15 15.19 15.17
CA ASP A 232 2.04 14.03 15.36
C ASP A 232 3.09 13.95 14.26
N THR A 233 2.70 14.23 13.01
CA THR A 233 3.62 14.27 11.88
C THR A 233 4.65 15.39 12.04
N ALA A 234 4.21 16.59 12.41
CA ALA A 234 5.10 17.74 12.64
C ALA A 234 6.11 17.47 13.77
N LEU A 235 5.64 16.90 14.89
CA LEU A 235 6.52 16.52 16.00
C LEU A 235 7.48 15.40 15.62
N PHE A 236 7.03 14.38 14.90
CA PHE A 236 7.90 13.31 14.41
C PHE A 236 9.01 13.85 13.50
N LEU A 237 8.68 14.72 12.54
CA LEU A 237 9.66 15.35 11.66
C LEU A 237 10.60 16.26 12.44
N SER A 238 10.10 16.98 13.46
CA SER A 238 10.94 17.82 14.33
C SER A 238 11.94 17.00 15.13
N ILE A 239 11.51 15.89 15.74
CA ILE A 239 12.39 14.98 16.49
C ILE A 239 13.44 14.37 15.55
N SER A 240 13.02 13.96 14.35
CA SER A 240 13.94 13.41 13.34
C SER A 240 14.98 14.45 12.90
N ALA A 241 14.56 15.69 12.60
CA ALA A 241 15.44 16.79 12.24
C ALA A 241 16.43 17.12 13.37
N PHE A 242 15.95 17.14 14.62
CA PHE A 242 16.79 17.36 15.79
C PHE A 242 17.84 16.26 15.98
N SER A 243 17.44 15.01 15.79
CA SER A 243 18.35 13.85 15.86
C SER A 243 19.45 13.95 14.81
N PHE A 244 19.09 14.29 13.57
CA PHE A 244 20.07 14.53 12.49
C PHE A 244 21.00 15.72 12.82
N PHE A 245 20.43 16.83 13.30
CA PHE A 245 21.19 17.98 13.73
C PHE A 245 22.23 17.64 14.80
N LEU A 246 21.84 16.89 15.84
CA LEU A 246 22.74 16.45 16.92
C LEU A 246 23.86 15.55 16.39
N MET A 247 23.54 14.57 15.56
CA MET A 247 24.51 13.67 14.95
C MET A 247 25.54 14.44 14.11
N ILE A 248 25.07 15.33 13.24
CA ILE A 248 25.92 16.16 12.38
C ILE A 248 26.79 17.11 13.23
N SER A 249 26.19 17.76 14.24
CA SER A 249 26.92 18.67 15.15
C SER A 249 27.97 17.95 15.97
N ALA A 250 27.75 16.69 16.35
CA ALA A 250 28.76 15.86 17.03
C ALA A 250 29.97 15.62 16.13
N VAL A 251 29.77 15.23 14.87
CA VAL A 251 30.83 15.01 13.89
C VAL A 251 31.61 16.34 13.62
N PHE A 252 30.86 17.44 13.43
CA PHE A 252 31.54 18.76 13.26
C PHE A 252 32.37 19.15 14.48
N SER A 253 31.99 18.74 15.67
CA SER A 253 32.75 18.99 16.89
C SER A 253 34.08 18.21 16.94
N LEU A 254 34.15 17.05 16.25
CA LEU A 254 35.33 16.18 16.20
C LEU A 254 36.29 16.56 15.04
N VAL A 255 35.75 16.69 13.82
CA VAL A 255 36.55 16.86 12.60
C VAL A 255 36.37 18.22 11.94
N GLY A 256 35.63 19.12 12.57
CA GLY A 256 35.32 20.44 12.01
C GLY A 256 34.37 20.38 10.83
N ILE A 257 34.21 21.46 10.09
CA ILE A 257 33.31 21.57 8.93
C ILE A 257 33.63 20.57 7.81
N ARG A 258 34.88 20.03 7.78
CA ARG A 258 35.27 18.99 6.82
C ARG A 258 34.39 17.72 6.94
N GLY A 259 33.76 17.49 8.10
CA GLY A 259 32.79 16.41 8.31
C GLY A 259 31.56 16.49 7.42
N ILE A 260 31.31 17.62 6.76
CA ILE A 260 30.21 17.76 5.80
C ILE A 260 30.29 16.73 4.66
N ALA A 261 31.52 16.41 4.22
CA ALA A 261 31.76 15.45 3.15
C ALA A 261 31.19 14.05 3.47
N VAL A 262 31.28 13.62 4.74
CA VAL A 262 30.74 12.34 5.19
C VAL A 262 29.21 12.31 5.02
N PHE A 263 28.56 13.39 5.39
CA PHE A 263 27.09 13.47 5.32
C PHE A 263 26.55 13.68 3.92
N VAL A 264 27.32 14.35 3.05
CA VAL A 264 26.98 14.45 1.62
C VAL A 264 27.11 13.08 0.94
N LEU A 265 28.16 12.32 1.24
CA LEU A 265 28.33 10.97 0.71
C LEU A 265 27.19 10.04 1.13
N LEU A 266 26.70 10.14 2.36
CA LEU A 266 25.54 9.34 2.84
C LEU A 266 24.21 9.61 2.11
N LEU A 267 24.12 10.68 1.29
CA LEU A 267 22.96 10.93 0.44
C LEU A 267 22.95 10.08 -0.85
N PHE A 268 24.11 9.54 -1.22
CA PHE A 268 24.27 8.78 -2.48
C PHE A 268 24.31 7.27 -2.25
N PHE A 269 24.33 6.82 -1.00
CA PHE A 269 24.28 5.42 -0.59
C PHE A 269 23.02 5.14 0.23
#